data_832785cb2f906604aedf8e3fd1684495
#
_entry.id   832785cb2f906604aedf8e3fd1684495
#
_cell.length_a   1.000
_cell.length_b   1.000
_cell.length_c   1.000
_cell.angle_alpha   90.00
_cell.angle_beta   90.00
_cell.angle_gamma   90.00
#
_symmetry.space_group_name_H-M   'P 1'
#
loop_
_entity.id
_entity.type
_entity.pdbx_description
1 polymer ?
#
loop_
_entity_poly.entity_id
_entity_poly.type
_entity_poly.pdbx_seq_one_letter_code
_entity_poly.pdbx_strand_id
1 'polypeptide(L)'
;MKSFTRRGVLGGFAIATGVGVMAAPAMAQFSAEVYVPTAPPPPRVEVVPTLPPERIEVERWQPGYWRWSGHEYVWVEGHYMARPRPRAEWIPGRWEQHPRGWVYVEGHWD
;
A
#
# COMPACT_ATOMS: atom_id res chain seq x y z
N MET A 1 -11.05 -23.06 47.88
CA MET A 1 -10.71 -23.00 47.20
C MET A 1 -10.21 -22.63 46.49
N LYS A 2 -10.19 -22.46 46.73
CA LYS A 2 -9.63 -22.26 46.02
C LYS A 2 -9.07 -22.08 45.15
N SER A 3 -9.01 -22.29 45.16
CA SER A 3 -8.32 -22.26 44.21
C SER A 3 -8.21 -22.22 43.23
N PHE A 4 -8.56 -22.52 43.09
CA PHE A 4 -8.24 -22.68 41.93
C PHE A 4 -8.40 -22.10 41.14
N THR A 5 -8.82 -22.07 41.39
CA THR A 5 -8.93 -21.68 40.54
C THR A 5 -8.45 -20.88 40.06
N ARG A 6 -8.19 -20.61 40.30
CA ARG A 6 -7.62 -19.96 39.68
C ARG A 6 -6.83 -20.08 38.88
N ARG A 7 -6.62 -20.54 38.84
CA ARG A 7 -5.87 -20.81 38.17
C ARG A 7 -6.02 -20.98 37.02
N GLY A 8 -6.44 -21.30 36.90
CA GLY A 8 -6.50 -21.71 35.79
C GLY A 8 -6.86 -20.85 34.90
N VAL A 9 -7.21 -20.50 35.28
CA VAL A 9 -7.58 -19.75 34.47
C VAL A 9 -6.73 -19.08 33.90
N LEU A 10 -6.18 -19.10 34.31
CA LEU A 10 -5.38 -18.55 33.79
C LEU A 10 -4.74 -18.83 32.89
N GLY A 11 -4.76 -19.21 33.12
CA GLY A 11 -3.97 -19.53 32.36
C GLY A 11 -4.21 -19.30 31.13
N GLY A 12 -4.72 -19.51 31.00
CA GLY A 12 -4.84 -19.42 29.82
C GLY A 12 -4.79 -18.33 29.09
N PHE A 13 -4.88 -18.02 29.40
CA PHE A 13 -4.81 -17.25 28.63
C PHE A 13 -3.99 -16.74 28.15
N ALA A 14 -3.76 -16.70 28.54
CA ALA A 14 -2.91 -15.95 28.12
C ALA A 14 -2.39 -16.25 26.95
N ILE A 15 -2.26 -16.83 26.98
CA ILE A 15 -1.82 -17.21 25.99
C ILE A 15 -1.97 -16.80 24.87
N ALA A 16 -2.57 -17.06 24.64
CA ALA A 16 -2.75 -16.91 23.39
C ALA A 16 -2.66 -15.71 22.85
N THR A 17 -2.92 -14.97 23.61
CA THR A 17 -2.99 -13.81 23.20
C THR A 17 -2.04 -13.25 22.40
N GLY A 18 -1.12 -12.94 22.79
CA GLY A 18 -0.20 -12.16 22.12
C GLY A 18 0.15 -12.66 20.81
N VAL A 19 0.01 -13.81 20.70
CA VAL A 19 0.36 -14.38 19.51
C VAL A 19 -0.35 -13.94 18.31
N GLY A 20 -1.57 -13.79 18.40
CA GLY A 20 -2.35 -13.43 17.26
C GLY A 20 -1.88 -12.18 16.62
N VAL A 21 -1.46 -11.28 17.41
CA VAL A 21 -1.03 -10.02 16.88
C VAL A 21 0.13 -10.16 15.95
N MET A 22 1.04 -10.98 16.30
CA MET A 22 2.21 -11.13 15.48
C MET A 22 1.89 -11.74 14.15
N ALA A 23 0.99 -12.65 14.16
CA ALA A 23 0.66 -13.32 12.94
C ALA A 23 0.05 -12.38 11.91
N ALA A 24 -0.76 -11.49 12.35
CA ALA A 24 -1.44 -10.62 11.40
C ALA A 24 -0.50 -9.81 10.53
N PRO A 25 0.49 -9.13 11.07
CA PRO A 25 1.40 -8.39 10.22
C PRO A 25 2.14 -9.28 9.24
N ALA A 26 2.54 -10.42 9.67
CA ALA A 26 3.25 -11.31 8.80
C ALA A 26 2.39 -11.77 7.64
N MET A 27 1.14 -12.04 7.92
CA MET A 27 0.25 -12.46 6.87
C MET A 27 0.04 -11.38 5.84
N ALA A 28 -0.07 -10.17 6.27
CA ALA A 28 -0.25 -9.09 5.35
C ALA A 28 0.91 -9.01 4.37
N GLN A 29 2.10 -9.26 4.83
CA GLN A 29 3.25 -9.22 3.95
C GLN A 29 3.22 -10.30 2.90
N PHE A 30 2.73 -11.47 3.26
CA PHE A 30 2.73 -12.57 2.32
C PHE A 30 1.62 -12.52 1.32
N SER A 31 0.60 -11.75 1.57
CA SER A 31 -0.55 -11.74 0.69
C SER A 31 -0.44 -10.71 -0.40
N ALA A 32 0.71 -10.10 -0.52
CA ALA A 32 0.78 -8.89 -1.31
C ALA A 32 0.69 -9.04 -2.80
N GLU A 33 1.22 -10.06 -3.37
CA GLU A 33 1.39 -10.04 -4.80
C GLU A 33 0.20 -10.61 -5.56
N VAL A 34 -0.27 -9.82 -6.51
CA VAL A 34 -1.30 -10.26 -7.44
C VAL A 34 -0.67 -10.23 -8.82
N TYR A 35 -0.71 -11.37 -9.49
CA TYR A 35 -0.14 -11.48 -10.83
C TYR A 35 -1.24 -11.32 -11.86
N VAL A 36 -1.07 -10.32 -12.74
CA VAL A 36 -2.04 -10.02 -13.77
C VAL A 36 -1.53 -10.56 -15.09
N PRO A 37 -2.30 -11.39 -15.78
CA PRO A 37 -1.80 -12.02 -17.01
C PRO A 37 -1.63 -11.08 -18.18
N THR A 38 -2.37 -9.97 -18.22
CA THR A 38 -2.30 -9.04 -19.35
C THR A 38 -1.51 -7.80 -18.97
N ALA A 39 -0.76 -7.29 -19.95
CA ALA A 39 0.02 -6.08 -19.73
C ALA A 39 -0.89 -4.88 -19.51
N PRO A 40 -0.48 -3.93 -18.66
CA PRO A 40 -1.25 -2.71 -18.50
C PRO A 40 -1.23 -1.88 -19.77
N PRO A 41 -2.28 -1.08 -20.00
CA PRO A 41 -2.24 -0.14 -21.12
C PRO A 41 -1.16 0.90 -20.92
N PRO A 42 -0.77 1.61 -21.98
CA PRO A 42 0.17 2.71 -21.82
C PRO A 42 -0.40 3.77 -20.87
N PRO A 43 0.45 4.44 -20.11
CA PRO A 43 -0.03 5.50 -19.23
C PRO A 43 -0.70 6.60 -20.02
N ARG A 44 -1.73 7.20 -19.42
CA ARG A 44 -2.43 8.31 -20.06
C ARG A 44 -1.64 9.58 -19.88
N VAL A 45 -1.71 10.46 -20.89
CA VAL A 45 -1.13 11.77 -20.77
C VAL A 45 -2.06 12.62 -19.94
N GLU A 46 -1.49 13.29 -18.92
CA GLU A 46 -2.27 14.11 -18.02
C GLU A 46 -1.82 15.55 -18.09
N VAL A 47 -2.76 16.47 -17.92
CA VAL A 47 -2.44 17.89 -17.78
C VAL A 47 -2.27 18.15 -16.30
N VAL A 48 -1.05 18.54 -15.90
CA VAL A 48 -0.74 18.79 -14.50
C VAL A 48 -1.13 20.23 -14.19
N PRO A 49 -2.09 20.48 -13.30
CA PRO A 49 -2.47 21.85 -12.96
C PRO A 49 -1.32 22.59 -12.30
N THR A 50 -1.20 23.89 -12.59
CA THR A 50 -0.16 24.69 -12.01
C THR A 50 -0.52 25.05 -10.58
N LEU A 51 0.45 24.92 -9.67
CA LEU A 51 0.26 25.30 -8.28
C LEU A 51 0.64 26.77 -8.06
N PRO A 52 -0.05 27.46 -7.14
CA PRO A 52 0.42 28.77 -6.69
C PRO A 52 1.82 28.62 -6.06
N PRO A 53 2.66 29.68 -6.15
CA PRO A 53 4.02 29.55 -5.62
C PRO A 53 4.09 29.13 -4.17
N GLU A 54 3.15 29.55 -3.34
CA GLU A 54 3.21 29.22 -1.92
C GLU A 54 2.94 27.76 -1.63
N ARG A 55 2.44 27.01 -2.62
CA ARG A 55 2.15 25.59 -2.42
C ARG A 55 3.17 24.68 -3.06
N ILE A 56 4.05 25.22 -3.90
CA ILE A 56 4.99 24.39 -4.65
C ILE A 56 5.91 23.61 -3.73
N GLU A 57 6.29 24.17 -2.59
CA GLU A 57 7.22 23.50 -1.69
C GLU A 57 6.55 22.51 -0.77
N VAL A 58 5.25 22.61 -0.59
CA VAL A 58 4.56 21.74 0.36
C VAL A 58 3.74 20.65 -0.30
N GLU A 59 3.58 20.70 -1.61
CA GLU A 59 2.83 19.68 -2.33
C GLU A 59 3.64 19.10 -3.47
N ARG A 60 3.33 17.88 -3.83
CA ARG A 60 4.00 17.20 -4.94
C ARG A 60 2.98 16.46 -5.76
N TRP A 61 3.18 16.45 -7.08
CA TRP A 61 2.28 15.77 -8.00
C TRP A 61 2.51 14.27 -7.96
N GLN A 62 1.43 13.51 -7.80
CA GLN A 62 1.46 12.07 -7.97
C GLN A 62 0.82 11.76 -9.32
N PRO A 63 1.59 11.23 -10.28
CA PRO A 63 1.02 10.89 -11.58
C PRO A 63 -0.05 9.82 -11.45
N GLY A 64 -1.01 9.85 -12.35
CA GLY A 64 -2.00 8.80 -12.43
C GLY A 64 -1.37 7.48 -12.82
N TYR A 65 -2.13 6.42 -12.63
CA TYR A 65 -1.63 5.09 -12.92
C TYR A 65 -2.78 4.12 -13.16
N TRP A 66 -2.44 2.97 -13.73
CA TRP A 66 -3.43 1.92 -13.92
C TRP A 66 -3.48 1.04 -12.68
N ARG A 67 -4.68 0.83 -12.17
CA ARG A 67 -4.93 -0.05 -11.03
C ARG A 67 -5.68 -1.28 -11.53
N TRP A 68 -5.35 -2.43 -10.99
CA TRP A 68 -6.07 -3.66 -11.33
C TRP A 68 -7.25 -3.82 -10.38
N SER A 69 -8.45 -3.93 -10.92
CA SER A 69 -9.67 -4.02 -10.13
C SER A 69 -9.99 -5.45 -9.68
N GLY A 70 -9.27 -6.41 -10.21
CA GLY A 70 -9.57 -7.83 -10.04
C GLY A 70 -9.94 -8.46 -11.36
N HIS A 71 -10.37 -7.67 -12.34
CA HIS A 71 -10.69 -8.20 -13.66
C HIS A 71 -10.41 -7.22 -14.79
N GLU A 72 -10.08 -5.98 -14.50
CA GLU A 72 -9.72 -5.03 -15.56
C GLU A 72 -8.85 -3.92 -14.99
N TYR A 73 -8.12 -3.26 -15.89
CA TYR A 73 -7.35 -2.09 -15.51
C TYR A 73 -8.25 -0.87 -15.44
N VAL A 74 -8.10 -0.09 -14.37
CA VAL A 74 -8.86 1.13 -14.15
C VAL A 74 -7.88 2.26 -13.93
N TRP A 75 -8.09 3.37 -14.64
CA TRP A 75 -7.20 4.52 -14.52
C TRP A 75 -7.50 5.29 -13.23
N VAL A 76 -6.44 5.59 -12.48
CA VAL A 76 -6.53 6.43 -11.30
C VAL A 76 -5.89 7.77 -11.65
N GLU A 77 -6.67 8.85 -11.52
CA GLU A 77 -6.20 10.18 -11.89
C GLU A 77 -5.05 10.65 -11.01
N GLY A 78 -4.12 11.37 -11.62
CA GLY A 78 -3.07 12.00 -10.85
C GLY A 78 -3.63 13.12 -9.98
N HIS A 79 -2.91 13.47 -8.95
CA HIS A 79 -3.35 14.54 -8.05
C HIS A 79 -2.17 15.05 -7.22
N TYR A 80 -2.34 16.23 -6.66
CA TYR A 80 -1.34 16.78 -5.76
C TYR A 80 -1.53 16.24 -4.37
N MET A 81 -0.42 15.98 -3.68
CA MET A 81 -0.43 15.53 -2.30
C MET A 81 0.52 16.33 -1.46
N ALA A 82 0.18 16.50 -0.20
CA ALA A 82 1.08 17.17 0.74
C ALA A 82 2.33 16.32 0.95
N ARG A 83 3.48 16.97 0.94
CA ARG A 83 4.72 16.27 1.24
C ARG A 83 4.75 15.94 2.72
N PRO A 84 5.16 14.72 3.09
CA PRO A 84 5.23 14.36 4.51
C PRO A 84 6.36 15.09 5.25
N ARG A 85 7.33 15.60 4.52
CA ARG A 85 8.43 16.38 5.08
C ARG A 85 8.99 17.26 3.99
N PRO A 86 9.72 18.31 4.33
CA PRO A 86 10.32 19.18 3.31
C PRO A 86 11.20 18.39 2.36
N ARG A 87 11.08 18.70 1.07
CA ARG A 87 11.89 18.08 0.02
C ARG A 87 11.60 16.62 -0.24
N ALA A 88 10.55 16.07 0.35
CA ALA A 88 10.17 14.71 0.05
C ALA A 88 9.79 14.62 -1.44
N GLU A 89 10.24 13.56 -2.10
CA GLU A 89 9.92 13.33 -3.49
C GLU A 89 9.09 12.08 -3.62
N TRP A 90 8.12 12.14 -4.52
CA TRP A 90 7.27 10.99 -4.76
C TRP A 90 7.90 10.12 -5.84
N ILE A 91 8.10 8.84 -5.51
CA ILE A 91 8.56 7.84 -6.46
C ILE A 91 7.32 7.11 -6.94
N PRO A 92 6.92 7.29 -8.20
CA PRO A 92 5.68 6.67 -8.68
C PRO A 92 5.76 5.16 -8.68
N GLY A 93 4.61 4.54 -8.47
CA GLY A 93 4.51 3.10 -8.64
C GLY A 93 4.66 2.71 -10.09
N ARG A 94 4.85 1.45 -10.33
CA ARG A 94 5.02 0.97 -11.70
C ARG A 94 4.61 -0.49 -11.81
N TRP A 95 4.26 -0.91 -13.01
CA TRP A 95 4.00 -2.30 -13.30
C TRP A 95 5.28 -2.96 -13.80
N GLU A 96 5.56 -4.16 -13.30
CA GLU A 96 6.73 -4.92 -13.71
C GLU A 96 6.29 -6.28 -14.23
N GLN A 97 6.94 -6.73 -15.29
CA GLN A 97 6.65 -8.04 -15.86
C GLN A 97 7.49 -9.08 -15.14
N HIS A 98 6.82 -10.15 -14.69
CA HIS A 98 7.45 -11.28 -14.02
C HIS A 98 7.03 -12.55 -14.74
N PRO A 99 7.70 -13.66 -14.51
CA PRO A 99 7.32 -14.91 -15.20
C PRO A 99 5.88 -15.31 -15.01
N ARG A 100 5.29 -14.96 -13.86
CA ARG A 100 3.89 -15.29 -13.59
C ARG A 100 2.89 -14.26 -14.10
N GLY A 101 3.36 -13.13 -14.56
CA GLY A 101 2.48 -12.07 -15.02
C GLY A 101 2.97 -10.72 -14.56
N TRP A 102 2.09 -9.73 -14.58
CA TRP A 102 2.44 -8.37 -14.24
C TRP A 102 2.12 -8.09 -12.78
N VAL A 103 3.04 -7.40 -12.12
CA VAL A 103 2.92 -7.06 -10.70
C VAL A 103 3.07 -5.56 -10.53
N TYR A 104 2.21 -4.95 -9.74
CA TYR A 104 2.31 -3.53 -9.45
C TYR A 104 3.22 -3.30 -8.25
N VAL A 105 4.19 -2.41 -8.42
CA VAL A 105 5.08 -1.98 -7.35
C VAL A 105 4.57 -0.63 -6.87
N GLU A 106 4.22 -0.55 -5.59
CA GLU A 106 3.63 0.66 -5.03
C GLU A 106 4.57 1.84 -5.07
N GLY A 107 4.00 3.03 -5.30
CA GLY A 107 4.78 4.24 -5.15
C GLY A 107 5.07 4.54 -3.69
N HIS A 108 6.00 5.42 -3.47
CA HIS A 108 6.38 5.77 -2.10
C HIS A 108 7.09 7.11 -2.06
N TRP A 109 7.20 7.65 -0.86
CA TRP A 109 7.96 8.86 -0.65
C TRP A 109 9.42 8.52 -0.39
N ASP A 110 10.30 9.27 -1.06
CA ASP A 110 11.74 9.11 -0.87
C ASP A 110 12.25 10.06 0.22
#